data_c528fa1dcb525dd479a9a3ef4c2f407d
#
_entry.id   c528fa1dcb525dd479a9a3ef4c2f407d
#
_cell.length_a   1.000
_cell.length_b   1.000
_cell.length_c   1.000
_cell.angle_alpha   90.00
_cell.angle_beta   90.00
_cell.angle_gamma   90.00
#
_symmetry.space_group_name_H-M   'P 1'
#
loop_
_entity.id
_entity.type
_entity.pdbx_description
1 polymer ?
#
loop_
_entity_poly.entity_id
_entity_poly.type
_entity_poly.pdbx_seq_one_letter_code
_entity_poly.pdbx_strand_id
1 'polypeptide(L)'
;PETHWIGLTAKEAEERLAQFGPNDPAPAPRRALLHELWSLFLNPLVIILLLAGVASGMLGQEIDAGIIVILVVFGVSINFGQTYRSQRAIERLREHVTLTATVLRDQAWQELKRHEIVPGDVIRLSAGDLVPADGQLLEARDLYIQQAALTGESMPAEKGIGVGNKSAEGTPEAPDRVFLGTSVVSGMGIARIVETGTRTMFGAIAMRLVVRPEETEFEH
;
A
#
# COMPACT_ATOMS: atom_id res chain seq x y z
N PRO A 1 -3.48 -30.60 21.95
CA PRO A 1 -4.49 -30.88 20.94
C PRO A 1 -4.18 -29.96 19.77
N GLU A 2 -3.73 -30.56 18.66
CA GLU A 2 -3.53 -29.86 17.42
C GLU A 2 -4.92 -29.48 16.90
N THR A 3 -5.34 -28.24 17.14
CA THR A 3 -6.55 -27.68 16.55
C THR A 3 -6.31 -27.62 15.05
N HIS A 4 -6.99 -28.44 14.30
CA HIS A 4 -6.78 -28.57 12.86
C HIS A 4 -7.54 -27.45 12.15
N TRP A 5 -6.88 -26.28 12.02
CA TRP A 5 -7.43 -25.17 11.22
C TRP A 5 -7.41 -25.55 9.75
N ILE A 6 -8.49 -25.28 9.05
CA ILE A 6 -8.55 -25.50 7.60
C ILE A 6 -8.20 -24.17 6.94
N GLY A 7 -7.06 -24.14 6.25
CA GLY A 7 -6.64 -23.03 5.40
C GLY A 7 -7.34 -23.05 4.04
N LEU A 8 -7.22 -21.96 3.29
CA LEU A 8 -7.68 -21.91 1.90
C LEU A 8 -6.80 -22.81 1.02
N THR A 9 -7.39 -23.30 -0.05
CA THR A 9 -6.60 -23.91 -1.14
C THR A 9 -5.95 -22.80 -1.98
N ALA A 10 -4.87 -23.12 -2.68
CA ALA A 10 -4.20 -22.17 -3.58
C ALA A 10 -5.16 -21.58 -4.61
N LYS A 11 -6.07 -22.41 -5.16
CA LYS A 11 -7.07 -21.97 -6.13
C LYS A 11 -8.08 -21.00 -5.53
N GLU A 12 -8.62 -21.28 -4.35
CA GLU A 12 -9.55 -20.37 -3.66
C GLU A 12 -8.87 -19.02 -3.34
N ALA A 13 -7.61 -19.06 -2.95
CA ALA A 13 -6.83 -17.86 -2.67
C ALA A 13 -6.62 -17.02 -3.94
N GLU A 14 -6.34 -17.64 -5.08
CA GLU A 14 -6.21 -16.96 -6.37
C GLU A 14 -7.53 -16.31 -6.82
N GLU A 15 -8.65 -17.03 -6.69
CA GLU A 15 -9.99 -16.50 -7.00
C GLU A 15 -10.32 -15.29 -6.10
N ARG A 16 -9.98 -15.38 -4.80
CA ARG A 16 -10.17 -14.26 -3.87
C ARG A 16 -9.24 -13.10 -4.16
N LEU A 17 -8.00 -13.36 -4.55
CA LEU A 17 -7.07 -12.30 -4.93
C LEU A 17 -7.56 -11.55 -6.17
N ALA A 18 -8.15 -12.25 -7.14
CA ALA A 18 -8.78 -11.62 -8.30
C ALA A 18 -10.02 -10.81 -7.94
N GLN A 19 -10.82 -11.27 -6.97
CA GLN A 19 -12.03 -10.59 -6.51
C GLN A 19 -11.76 -9.38 -5.63
N PHE A 20 -10.86 -9.52 -4.64
CA PHE A 20 -10.62 -8.52 -3.60
C PHE A 20 -9.44 -7.59 -3.91
N GLY A 21 -8.58 -7.99 -4.86
CA GLY A 21 -7.34 -7.30 -5.18
C GLY A 21 -6.22 -7.56 -4.17
N PRO A 22 -5.02 -7.03 -4.44
CA PRO A 22 -3.86 -7.19 -3.56
C PRO A 22 -4.08 -6.48 -2.21
N ASN A 23 -3.49 -7.05 -1.15
CA ASN A 23 -3.55 -6.47 0.19
C ASN A 23 -2.58 -5.26 0.31
N ASP A 24 -3.00 -4.15 -0.27
CA ASP A 24 -2.28 -2.88 -0.28
C ASP A 24 -3.16 -1.78 0.33
N PRO A 25 -2.85 -1.29 1.54
CA PRO A 25 -3.69 -0.32 2.26
C PRO A 25 -3.69 1.07 1.61
N ALA A 26 -2.63 1.40 0.88
CA ALA A 26 -2.49 2.65 0.14
C ALA A 26 -1.89 2.34 -1.24
N PRO A 27 -2.70 1.87 -2.19
CA PRO A 27 -2.21 1.64 -3.54
C PRO A 27 -1.67 2.96 -4.08
N ALA A 28 -0.40 2.95 -4.48
CA ALA A 28 0.19 4.11 -5.12
C ALA A 28 -0.67 4.48 -6.33
N PRO A 29 -1.07 5.74 -6.49
CA PRO A 29 -1.81 6.15 -7.66
C PRO A 29 -0.97 5.78 -8.88
N ARG A 30 -1.47 4.85 -9.69
CA ARG A 30 -0.89 4.56 -11.00
C ARG A 30 -1.11 5.79 -11.85
N ARG A 31 -0.22 6.78 -11.71
CA ARG A 31 -0.20 7.92 -12.63
C ARG A 31 0.03 7.32 -14.02
N ALA A 32 -0.97 7.42 -14.88
CA ALA A 32 -0.84 6.95 -16.23
C ALA A 32 0.39 7.64 -16.83
N LEU A 33 1.31 6.88 -17.44
CA LEU A 33 2.52 7.41 -18.08
C LEU A 33 2.19 8.59 -19.01
N LEU A 34 1.02 8.56 -19.63
CA LEU A 34 0.48 9.65 -20.44
C LEU A 34 0.23 10.94 -19.64
N HIS A 35 -0.25 10.84 -18.41
CA HIS A 35 -0.48 12.02 -17.57
C HIS A 35 0.87 12.64 -17.13
N GLU A 36 1.84 11.81 -16.84
CA GLU A 36 3.19 12.24 -16.47
C GLU A 36 3.91 12.88 -17.67
N LEU A 37 3.78 12.31 -18.87
CA LEU A 37 4.25 12.90 -20.11
C LEU A 37 3.56 14.26 -20.37
N TRP A 38 2.24 14.35 -20.18
CA TRP A 38 1.50 15.58 -20.39
C TRP A 38 1.92 16.68 -19.40
N SER A 39 2.21 16.35 -18.16
CA SER A 39 2.70 17.30 -17.15
C SER A 39 4.06 17.90 -17.50
N LEU A 40 4.92 17.18 -18.24
CA LEU A 40 6.20 17.72 -18.72
C LEU A 40 6.02 18.83 -19.77
N PHE A 41 4.98 18.72 -20.59
CA PHE A 41 4.64 19.78 -21.57
C PHE A 41 3.99 21.00 -20.94
N LEU A 42 3.39 20.85 -19.75
CA LEU A 42 2.82 21.97 -19.00
C LEU A 42 3.87 22.74 -18.18
N ASN A 43 5.14 22.33 -18.25
CA ASN A 43 6.23 23.10 -17.62
C ASN A 43 6.32 24.50 -18.26
N PRO A 44 6.29 25.60 -17.47
CA PRO A 44 6.33 26.95 -17.99
C PRO A 44 7.50 27.22 -18.93
N LEU A 45 8.67 26.62 -18.66
CA LEU A 45 9.85 26.75 -19.50
C LEU A 45 9.62 26.13 -20.89
N VAL A 46 9.00 24.95 -20.94
CA VAL A 46 8.70 24.25 -22.21
C VAL A 46 7.67 25.04 -23.00
N ILE A 47 6.66 25.59 -22.34
CA ILE A 47 5.63 26.41 -22.99
C ILE A 47 6.26 27.68 -23.60
N ILE A 48 7.14 28.36 -22.88
CA ILE A 48 7.83 29.57 -23.40
C ILE A 48 8.69 29.20 -24.61
N LEU A 49 9.43 28.10 -24.57
CA LEU A 49 10.24 27.62 -25.70
C LEU A 49 9.37 27.27 -26.91
N LEU A 50 8.24 26.59 -26.70
CA LEU A 50 7.32 26.27 -27.79
C LEU A 50 6.73 27.53 -28.43
N LEU A 51 6.34 28.52 -27.61
CA LEU A 51 5.85 29.82 -28.12
C LEU A 51 6.93 30.55 -28.91
N ALA A 52 8.19 30.53 -28.44
CA ALA A 52 9.32 31.12 -29.16
C ALA A 52 9.58 30.41 -30.48
N GLY A 53 9.48 29.05 -30.51
CA GLY A 53 9.62 28.25 -31.73
C GLY A 53 8.55 28.58 -32.78
N VAL A 54 7.29 28.70 -32.33
CA VAL A 54 6.17 29.13 -33.21
C VAL A 54 6.39 30.53 -33.76
N ALA A 55 6.78 31.48 -32.90
CA ALA A 55 7.06 32.87 -33.31
C ALA A 55 8.21 32.94 -34.35
N SER A 56 9.29 32.17 -34.12
CA SER A 56 10.43 32.08 -35.06
C SER A 56 9.99 31.51 -36.41
N GLY A 57 9.16 30.45 -36.42
CA GLY A 57 8.61 29.89 -37.66
C GLY A 57 7.70 30.86 -38.41
N MET A 58 6.87 31.65 -37.71
CA MET A 58 6.03 32.69 -38.33
C MET A 58 6.82 33.84 -38.94
N LEU A 59 8.04 34.08 -38.43
CA LEU A 59 8.97 35.08 -38.96
C LEU A 59 9.82 34.56 -40.15
N GLY A 60 9.57 33.32 -40.57
CA GLY A 60 10.30 32.68 -41.67
C GLY A 60 11.68 32.12 -41.28
N GLN A 61 11.99 32.04 -40.00
CA GLN A 61 13.24 31.50 -39.47
C GLN A 61 13.09 29.99 -39.21
N GLU A 62 12.93 29.22 -40.27
CA GLU A 62 12.61 27.75 -40.12
C GLU A 62 13.72 26.98 -39.43
N ILE A 63 14.99 27.36 -39.63
CA ILE A 63 16.15 26.70 -39.00
C ILE A 63 16.10 26.90 -37.48
N ASP A 64 15.85 28.12 -37.00
CA ASP A 64 15.82 28.45 -35.60
C ASP A 64 14.62 27.76 -34.90
N ALA A 65 13.46 27.75 -35.56
CA ALA A 65 12.29 27.00 -35.10
C ALA A 65 12.59 25.50 -34.99
N GLY A 66 13.28 24.92 -35.97
CA GLY A 66 13.69 23.51 -35.96
C GLY A 66 14.64 23.19 -34.80
N ILE A 67 15.61 24.04 -34.54
CA ILE A 67 16.54 23.89 -33.40
C ILE A 67 15.79 23.91 -32.07
N ILE A 68 14.85 24.84 -31.90
CA ILE A 68 14.05 24.94 -30.66
C ILE A 68 13.23 23.66 -30.42
N VAL A 69 12.59 23.12 -31.48
CA VAL A 69 11.81 21.88 -31.36
C VAL A 69 12.71 20.72 -30.97
N ILE A 70 13.88 20.58 -31.58
CA ILE A 70 14.84 19.52 -31.25
C ILE A 70 15.29 19.63 -29.78
N LEU A 71 15.60 20.83 -29.30
CA LEU A 71 16.01 21.08 -27.92
C LEU A 71 14.88 20.73 -26.92
N VAL A 72 13.64 21.09 -27.24
CA VAL A 72 12.48 20.75 -26.40
C VAL A 72 12.29 19.22 -26.33
N VAL A 73 12.29 18.54 -27.48
CA VAL A 73 12.14 17.08 -27.53
C VAL A 73 13.27 16.38 -26.77
N PHE A 74 14.49 16.86 -26.93
CA PHE A 74 15.65 16.30 -26.24
C PHE A 74 15.57 16.52 -24.72
N GLY A 75 15.22 17.73 -24.28
CA GLY A 75 15.05 18.06 -22.86
C GLY A 75 13.93 17.25 -22.18
N VAL A 76 12.77 17.13 -22.85
CA VAL A 76 11.65 16.30 -22.37
C VAL A 76 12.06 14.83 -22.28
N SER A 77 12.80 14.31 -23.27
CA SER A 77 13.26 12.93 -23.30
C SER A 77 14.23 12.60 -22.17
N ILE A 78 15.18 13.51 -21.89
CA ILE A 78 16.12 13.34 -20.75
C ILE A 78 15.36 13.35 -19.44
N ASN A 79 14.47 14.34 -19.23
CA ASN A 79 13.70 14.47 -18.00
C ASN A 79 12.81 13.23 -17.75
N PHE A 80 12.13 12.76 -18.79
CA PHE A 80 11.34 11.52 -18.73
C PHE A 80 12.21 10.32 -18.38
N GLY A 81 13.38 10.17 -19.01
CA GLY A 81 14.31 9.07 -18.74
C GLY A 81 14.83 9.09 -17.31
N GLN A 82 15.13 10.26 -16.74
CA GLN A 82 15.55 10.41 -15.34
C GLN A 82 14.43 10.06 -14.37
N THR A 83 13.21 10.57 -14.60
CA THR A 83 12.04 10.29 -13.77
C THR A 83 11.72 8.79 -13.76
N TYR A 84 11.70 8.17 -14.94
CA TYR A 84 11.42 6.75 -15.08
C TYR A 84 12.46 5.86 -14.36
N ARG A 85 13.76 6.20 -14.47
CA ARG A 85 14.84 5.49 -13.77
C ARG A 85 14.71 5.65 -12.24
N SER A 86 14.41 6.84 -11.78
CA SER A 86 14.24 7.13 -10.35
C SER A 86 13.06 6.36 -9.76
N GLN A 87 11.91 6.36 -10.44
CA GLN A 87 10.73 5.62 -10.00
C GLN A 87 10.99 4.11 -9.93
N ARG A 88 11.65 3.54 -10.93
CA ARG A 88 12.03 2.11 -10.92
C ARG A 88 13.00 1.75 -9.80
N ALA A 89 13.91 2.65 -9.42
CA ALA A 89 14.83 2.41 -8.31
C ALA A 89 14.06 2.37 -6.97
N ILE A 90 13.09 3.28 -6.77
CA ILE A 90 12.23 3.30 -5.58
C ILE A 90 11.36 2.03 -5.50
N GLU A 91 10.79 1.60 -6.63
CA GLU A 91 9.97 0.39 -6.68
C GLU A 91 10.76 -0.86 -6.30
N ARG A 92 11.98 -1.00 -6.81
CA ARG A 92 12.89 -2.10 -6.44
C ARG A 92 13.24 -2.08 -4.95
N LEU A 93 13.44 -0.90 -4.34
CA LEU A 93 13.67 -0.79 -2.90
C LEU A 93 12.45 -1.23 -2.09
N ARG A 94 11.24 -0.88 -2.54
CA ARG A 94 9.98 -1.33 -1.92
C ARG A 94 9.81 -2.84 -1.99
N GLU A 95 10.16 -3.47 -3.11
CA GLU A 95 10.09 -4.93 -3.27
C GLU A 95 11.02 -5.68 -2.30
N HIS A 96 12.18 -5.11 -1.93
CA HIS A 96 13.12 -5.74 -0.99
C HIS A 96 12.69 -5.64 0.48
N VAL A 97 11.80 -4.73 0.83
CA VAL A 97 11.22 -4.56 2.19
C VAL A 97 9.80 -5.14 2.23
N THR A 98 9.53 -6.18 1.45
CA THR A 98 8.21 -6.80 1.42
C THR A 98 7.98 -7.54 2.73
N LEU A 99 7.01 -7.09 3.50
CA LEU A 99 6.54 -7.78 4.69
C LEU A 99 5.96 -9.14 4.28
N THR A 100 6.38 -10.20 4.97
CA THR A 100 5.87 -11.56 4.81
C THR A 100 5.01 -11.94 6.01
N ALA A 101 4.19 -12.96 5.85
CA ALA A 101 3.43 -13.55 6.93
C ALA A 101 3.33 -15.07 6.75
N THR A 102 3.26 -15.79 7.85
CA THR A 102 3.07 -17.25 7.86
C THR A 102 1.58 -17.56 7.71
N VAL A 103 1.20 -18.15 6.60
CA VAL A 103 -0.19 -18.44 6.20
C VAL A 103 -0.40 -19.93 6.05
N LEU A 104 -1.55 -20.43 6.47
CA LEU A 104 -1.97 -21.82 6.27
C LEU A 104 -2.71 -21.92 4.93
N ARG A 105 -2.11 -22.55 3.94
CA ARG A 105 -2.74 -22.89 2.65
C ARG A 105 -2.42 -24.32 2.27
N ASP A 106 -3.35 -24.99 1.63
CA ASP A 106 -3.22 -26.41 1.25
C ASP A 106 -2.77 -27.29 2.43
N GLN A 107 -3.27 -26.99 3.66
CA GLN A 107 -2.95 -27.67 4.91
C GLN A 107 -1.48 -27.56 5.36
N ALA A 108 -0.71 -26.66 4.76
CA ALA A 108 0.68 -26.42 5.12
C ALA A 108 0.92 -24.94 5.45
N TRP A 109 1.74 -24.70 6.50
CA TRP A 109 2.21 -23.37 6.82
C TRP A 109 3.28 -22.94 5.83
N GLN A 110 3.09 -21.80 5.19
CA GLN A 110 4.02 -21.23 4.21
C GLN A 110 4.17 -19.73 4.41
N GLU A 111 5.30 -19.21 4.04
CA GLU A 111 5.58 -17.80 4.11
C GLU A 111 5.15 -17.11 2.80
N LEU A 112 4.23 -16.16 2.90
CA LEU A 112 3.69 -15.42 1.77
C LEU A 112 3.95 -13.93 1.93
N LYS A 113 4.06 -13.25 0.81
CA LYS A 113 4.16 -11.79 0.80
C LYS A 113 2.81 -11.17 1.21
N ARG A 114 2.86 -10.07 1.96
CA ARG A 114 1.65 -9.40 2.45
C ARG A 114 0.60 -9.14 1.36
N HIS A 115 1.04 -8.74 0.16
CA HIS A 115 0.11 -8.40 -0.92
C HIS A 115 -0.66 -9.61 -1.50
N GLU A 116 -0.22 -10.83 -1.21
CA GLU A 116 -0.87 -12.08 -1.63
C GLU A 116 -1.91 -12.59 -0.62
N ILE A 117 -1.99 -11.96 0.55
CA ILE A 117 -2.93 -12.34 1.61
C ILE A 117 -4.33 -11.89 1.24
N VAL A 118 -5.29 -12.79 1.41
CA VAL A 118 -6.69 -12.56 1.04
C VAL A 118 -7.63 -12.79 2.23
N PRO A 119 -8.84 -12.22 2.20
CA PRO A 119 -9.86 -12.51 3.21
C PRO A 119 -10.13 -14.02 3.28
N GLY A 120 -10.14 -14.57 4.50
CA GLY A 120 -10.31 -15.99 4.77
C GLY A 120 -9.02 -16.77 4.97
N ASP A 121 -7.85 -16.20 4.67
CA ASP A 121 -6.57 -16.80 5.03
C ASP A 121 -6.44 -16.97 6.55
N VAL A 122 -5.83 -18.06 6.98
CA VAL A 122 -5.47 -18.30 8.37
C VAL A 122 -3.99 -18.01 8.53
N ILE A 123 -3.65 -17.08 9.39
CA ILE A 123 -2.27 -16.66 9.65
C ILE A 123 -1.82 -17.05 11.05
N ARG A 124 -0.52 -17.24 11.21
CA ARG A 124 0.15 -17.38 12.50
C ARG A 124 0.91 -16.09 12.82
N LEU A 125 0.74 -15.61 14.02
CA LEU A 125 1.39 -14.44 14.58
C LEU A 125 2.30 -14.85 15.72
N SER A 126 3.52 -14.36 15.74
CA SER A 126 4.54 -14.59 16.75
C SER A 126 5.20 -13.28 17.16
N ALA A 127 5.85 -13.26 18.32
CA ALA A 127 6.55 -12.07 18.80
C ALA A 127 7.54 -11.51 17.75
N GLY A 128 7.45 -10.23 17.45
CA GLY A 128 8.22 -9.52 16.42
C GLY A 128 7.50 -9.38 15.08
N ASP A 129 6.41 -10.12 14.85
CA ASP A 129 5.66 -10.04 13.60
C ASP A 129 4.84 -8.74 13.52
N LEU A 130 4.66 -8.25 12.30
CA LEU A 130 3.66 -7.23 11.97
C LEU A 130 2.39 -7.90 11.48
N VAL A 131 1.26 -7.47 12.00
CA VAL A 131 -0.05 -7.95 11.55
C VAL A 131 -0.29 -7.49 10.11
N PRO A 132 -0.47 -8.44 9.16
CA PRO A 132 -0.48 -8.12 7.73
C PRO A 132 -1.80 -7.58 7.20
N ALA A 133 -2.91 -7.81 7.92
CA ALA A 133 -4.27 -7.43 7.53
C ALA A 133 -5.19 -7.49 8.76
N ASP A 134 -6.42 -7.00 8.64
CA ASP A 134 -7.39 -7.07 9.74
C ASP A 134 -7.94 -8.49 9.86
N GLY A 135 -7.92 -9.03 11.08
CA GLY A 135 -8.30 -10.42 11.34
C GLY A 135 -9.00 -10.62 12.66
N GLN A 136 -9.61 -11.79 12.79
CA GLN A 136 -10.22 -12.29 14.00
C GLN A 136 -9.38 -13.42 14.56
N LEU A 137 -9.05 -13.36 15.85
CA LEU A 137 -8.31 -14.40 16.55
C LEU A 137 -9.11 -15.68 16.63
N LEU A 138 -8.47 -16.78 16.29
CA LEU A 138 -8.95 -18.16 16.45
C LEU A 138 -8.30 -18.86 17.64
N GLU A 139 -7.07 -18.46 17.96
CA GLU A 139 -6.31 -18.91 19.12
C GLU A 139 -5.34 -17.79 19.54
N ALA A 140 -5.12 -17.65 20.84
CA ALA A 140 -4.15 -16.72 21.40
C ALA A 140 -3.55 -17.32 22.69
N ARG A 141 -2.24 -17.13 22.86
CA ARG A 141 -1.48 -17.53 24.05
C ARG A 141 -0.56 -16.39 24.44
N ASP A 142 -0.88 -15.72 25.55
CA ASP A 142 -0.13 -14.58 26.10
C ASP A 142 0.18 -13.52 25.03
N LEU A 143 -0.82 -13.27 24.14
CA LEU A 143 -0.66 -12.42 22.98
C LEU A 143 -0.83 -10.95 23.38
N TYR A 144 0.25 -10.18 23.27
CA TYR A 144 0.26 -8.73 23.47
C TYR A 144 0.60 -8.03 22.18
N ILE A 145 -0.24 -7.09 21.77
CA ILE A 145 -0.11 -6.36 20.50
C ILE A 145 0.01 -4.86 20.76
N GLN A 146 1.03 -4.25 20.18
CA GLN A 146 1.21 -2.81 20.18
C GLN A 146 0.34 -2.18 19.08
N GLN A 147 -0.61 -1.34 19.52
CA GLN A 147 -1.60 -0.72 18.64
C GLN A 147 -1.43 0.81 18.53
N ALA A 148 -0.29 1.37 18.95
CA ALA A 148 -0.06 2.81 19.00
C ALA A 148 -0.33 3.53 17.67
N ALA A 149 -0.09 2.86 16.54
CA ALA A 149 -0.34 3.41 15.21
C ALA A 149 -1.85 3.68 14.93
N LEU A 150 -2.75 2.99 15.64
CA LEU A 150 -4.20 3.12 15.47
C LEU A 150 -4.87 3.89 16.61
N THR A 151 -4.44 3.65 17.86
CA THR A 151 -5.08 4.20 19.05
C THR A 151 -4.31 5.36 19.66
N GLY A 152 -3.02 5.49 19.34
CA GLY A 152 -2.10 6.42 20.00
C GLY A 152 -1.59 5.93 21.37
N GLU A 153 -2.11 4.80 21.90
CA GLU A 153 -1.71 4.26 23.19
C GLU A 153 -0.37 3.51 23.09
N SER A 154 0.58 3.85 23.96
CA SER A 154 1.91 3.24 23.97
C SER A 154 1.98 1.90 24.67
N MET A 155 0.96 1.52 25.44
CA MET A 155 0.94 0.24 26.17
C MET A 155 0.42 -0.87 25.25
N PRO A 156 1.10 -2.05 25.21
CA PRO A 156 0.59 -3.19 24.48
C PRO A 156 -0.76 -3.67 25.05
N ALA A 157 -1.70 -3.95 24.18
CA ALA A 157 -2.99 -4.50 24.55
C ALA A 157 -2.94 -6.03 24.57
N GLU A 158 -3.48 -6.63 25.63
CA GLU A 158 -3.68 -8.08 25.69
C GLU A 158 -4.81 -8.48 24.74
N LYS A 159 -4.55 -9.50 23.90
CA LYS A 159 -5.50 -10.03 22.92
C LYS A 159 -5.81 -11.49 23.23
N GLY A 160 -7.09 -11.85 23.16
CA GLY A 160 -7.53 -13.20 23.47
C GLY A 160 -8.97 -13.47 23.06
N ILE A 161 -9.31 -14.76 23.01
CA ILE A 161 -10.67 -15.22 22.70
C ILE A 161 -11.48 -15.23 23.98
N GLY A 162 -12.67 -14.63 23.96
CA GLY A 162 -13.58 -14.61 25.10
C GLY A 162 -13.20 -13.66 26.23
N VAL A 163 -12.15 -12.87 26.09
CA VAL A 163 -11.75 -11.82 27.02
C VAL A 163 -12.34 -10.50 26.53
N GLY A 164 -13.21 -9.86 27.31
CA GLY A 164 -13.66 -8.50 27.05
C GLY A 164 -15.14 -8.30 26.69
N ASN A 165 -15.51 -7.03 26.61
CA ASN A 165 -16.88 -6.58 26.45
C ASN A 165 -17.32 -6.68 24.97
N LYS A 166 -18.45 -7.33 24.70
CA LYS A 166 -19.06 -7.45 23.37
C LYS A 166 -19.39 -6.10 22.69
N SER A 167 -19.33 -5.02 23.46
CA SER A 167 -19.59 -3.66 22.96
C SER A 167 -18.48 -3.07 22.09
N ALA A 168 -17.32 -3.73 21.99
CA ALA A 168 -16.15 -3.25 21.25
C ALA A 168 -15.96 -3.95 19.88
N GLU A 169 -16.99 -4.64 19.37
CA GLU A 169 -16.90 -5.31 18.05
C GLU A 169 -16.49 -4.32 16.96
N GLY A 170 -15.39 -4.64 16.28
CA GLY A 170 -14.87 -3.84 15.15
C GLY A 170 -13.97 -2.66 15.52
N THR A 171 -13.72 -2.43 16.81
CA THR A 171 -12.80 -1.38 17.28
C THR A 171 -11.42 -1.94 17.66
N PRO A 172 -10.36 -1.12 17.74
CA PRO A 172 -9.03 -1.58 18.18
C PRO A 172 -9.01 -2.18 19.58
N GLU A 173 -9.97 -1.80 20.43
CA GLU A 173 -10.13 -2.31 21.79
C GLU A 173 -10.73 -3.72 21.83
N ALA A 174 -11.29 -4.23 20.73
CA ALA A 174 -11.81 -5.59 20.68
C ALA A 174 -10.69 -6.60 20.96
N PRO A 175 -10.83 -7.44 22.00
CA PRO A 175 -9.75 -8.34 22.42
C PRO A 175 -9.52 -9.48 21.44
N ASP A 176 -10.51 -9.85 20.65
CA ASP A 176 -10.48 -10.94 19.67
C ASP A 176 -10.10 -10.47 18.24
N ARG A 177 -9.70 -9.19 18.09
CA ARG A 177 -9.36 -8.60 16.81
C ARG A 177 -7.91 -8.17 16.76
N VAL A 178 -7.32 -8.36 15.57
CA VAL A 178 -5.98 -7.86 15.20
C VAL A 178 -6.10 -6.99 13.95
N PHE A 179 -5.26 -5.97 13.86
CA PHE A 179 -5.39 -4.93 12.83
C PHE A 179 -4.09 -4.73 12.06
N LEU A 180 -4.21 -4.40 10.79
CA LEU A 180 -3.09 -4.10 9.90
C LEU A 180 -2.17 -3.03 10.52
N GLY A 181 -0.86 -3.29 10.46
CA GLY A 181 0.17 -2.32 10.87
C GLY A 181 0.46 -2.30 12.37
N THR A 182 -0.24 -3.13 13.16
CA THR A 182 0.09 -3.38 14.56
C THR A 182 1.20 -4.42 14.69
N SER A 183 1.95 -4.42 15.79
CA SER A 183 3.06 -5.36 16.00
C SER A 183 2.83 -6.25 17.20
N VAL A 184 3.19 -7.53 17.07
CA VAL A 184 3.15 -8.49 18.16
C VAL A 184 4.36 -8.27 19.07
N VAL A 185 4.12 -7.91 20.32
CA VAL A 185 5.17 -7.67 21.32
C VAL A 185 5.60 -8.98 21.98
N SER A 186 4.62 -9.82 22.35
CA SER A 186 4.88 -11.12 22.97
C SER A 186 3.75 -12.09 22.69
N GLY A 187 4.02 -13.38 22.95
CA GLY A 187 3.06 -14.47 22.78
C GLY A 187 2.93 -14.95 21.33
N MET A 188 1.86 -15.68 21.10
CA MET A 188 1.50 -16.20 19.77
C MET A 188 -0.01 -16.20 19.58
N GLY A 189 -0.44 -16.12 18.32
CA GLY A 189 -1.85 -16.18 17.95
C GLY A 189 -2.05 -16.79 16.58
N ILE A 190 -3.24 -17.35 16.38
CA ILE A 190 -3.75 -17.75 15.07
C ILE A 190 -4.95 -16.86 14.78
N ALA A 191 -4.97 -16.24 13.62
CA ALA A 191 -6.05 -15.35 13.22
C ALA A 191 -6.55 -15.70 11.81
N ARG A 192 -7.85 -15.50 11.59
CA ARG A 192 -8.44 -15.54 10.25
C ARG A 192 -8.55 -14.12 9.73
N ILE A 193 -8.03 -13.87 8.55
CA ILE A 193 -8.14 -12.57 7.88
C ILE A 193 -9.59 -12.32 7.48
N VAL A 194 -10.07 -11.12 7.82
CA VAL A 194 -11.44 -10.66 7.52
C VAL A 194 -11.41 -9.62 6.43
N GLU A 195 -10.50 -8.63 6.54
CA GLU A 195 -10.40 -7.52 5.61
C GLU A 195 -8.95 -7.28 5.19
N THR A 196 -8.77 -6.86 3.93
CA THR A 196 -7.46 -6.61 3.32
C THR A 196 -7.43 -5.28 2.57
N GLY A 197 -6.23 -4.74 2.38
CA GLY A 197 -5.98 -3.55 1.57
C GLY A 197 -6.70 -2.30 2.09
N THR A 198 -7.35 -1.59 1.19
CA THR A 198 -8.05 -0.33 1.51
C THR A 198 -9.27 -0.49 2.40
N ARG A 199 -9.76 -1.73 2.60
CA ARG A 199 -10.91 -2.03 3.47
C ARG A 199 -10.51 -2.21 4.93
N THR A 200 -9.24 -2.45 5.22
CA THR A 200 -8.73 -2.49 6.58
C THR A 200 -8.93 -1.14 7.28
N MET A 201 -8.96 -1.15 8.59
CA MET A 201 -9.06 0.08 9.39
C MET A 201 -7.96 1.07 9.02
N PHE A 202 -6.72 0.60 8.91
CA PHE A 202 -5.58 1.43 8.50
C PHE A 202 -5.74 1.93 7.05
N GLY A 203 -6.20 1.08 6.13
CA GLY A 203 -6.46 1.44 4.74
C GLY A 203 -7.53 2.52 4.60
N ALA A 204 -8.59 2.44 5.37
CA ALA A 204 -9.65 3.46 5.40
C ALA A 204 -9.13 4.82 5.88
N ILE A 205 -8.23 4.85 6.87
CA ILE A 205 -7.56 6.09 7.33
C ILE A 205 -6.62 6.61 6.24
N ALA A 206 -5.78 5.77 5.66
CA ALA A 206 -4.83 6.13 4.61
C ALA A 206 -5.55 6.74 3.39
N MET A 207 -6.66 6.16 2.96
CA MET A 207 -7.46 6.68 1.85
C MET A 207 -8.05 8.06 2.13
N ARG A 208 -8.46 8.37 3.37
CA ARG A 208 -8.95 9.70 3.74
C ARG A 208 -7.86 10.78 3.66
N LEU A 209 -6.62 10.41 3.95
CA LEU A 209 -5.47 11.32 3.85
C LEU A 209 -5.06 11.58 2.39
N VAL A 210 -5.15 10.58 1.53
CA VAL A 210 -4.81 10.71 0.10
C VAL A 210 -5.85 11.54 -0.67
N VAL A 211 -7.12 11.49 -0.27
CA VAL A 211 -8.23 12.23 -0.93
C VAL A 211 -8.23 13.73 -0.60
N ARG A 212 -7.48 14.19 0.40
CA ARG A 212 -7.25 15.62 0.65
C ARG A 212 -5.87 15.99 0.11
N PRO A 213 -5.74 16.53 -1.11
CA PRO A 213 -4.55 17.30 -1.48
C PRO A 213 -4.44 18.45 -0.46
N GLU A 214 -3.30 18.59 0.18
CA GLU A 214 -3.01 19.79 0.94
C GLU A 214 -3.10 20.96 -0.06
N GLU A 215 -4.12 21.78 0.07
CA GLU A 215 -4.13 23.10 -0.53
C GLU A 215 -2.96 23.84 0.12
N THR A 216 -1.89 23.99 -0.64
CA THR A 216 -0.72 24.73 -0.19
C THR A 216 -1.18 26.19 -0.02
N GLU A 217 -0.85 26.82 1.12
CA GLU A 217 -1.16 28.22 1.47
C GLU A 217 -0.66 29.26 0.42
N PHE A 218 -0.14 28.81 -0.71
CA PHE A 218 0.39 29.64 -1.80
C PHE A 218 -0.62 29.88 -2.95
N GLU A 219 -1.87 29.40 -2.83
CA GLU A 219 -2.93 29.60 -3.84
C GLU A 219 -3.94 30.70 -3.46
N HIS A 220 -3.61 31.57 -2.53
CA HIS A 220 -4.37 32.80 -2.24
C HIS A 220 -3.65 34.06 -2.71
#